data_0d4994f65c1d2f5dda3c65c84cfcd4b8
#
_entry.id   0d4994f65c1d2f5dda3c65c84cfcd4b8
#
_cell.length_a   1.000
_cell.length_b   1.000
_cell.length_c   1.000
_cell.angle_alpha   90.00
_cell.angle_beta   90.00
_cell.angle_gamma   90.00
#
_symmetry.space_group_name_H-M   'P 1'
#
loop_
_entity.id
_entity.type
_entity.pdbx_description
1 polymer ?
#
loop_
_entity_poly.entity_id
_entity_poly.type
_entity_poly.pdbx_seq_one_letter_code
_entity_poly.pdbx_strand_id
1 'polypeptide(L)'
;MVRMYDTAMMNDIIKESSGQCDYLIAYVHWGTEDSKYYEPYQTAIAQEFFDAGADAIIGSHPHVLQGMGFVNGKPVVYSLGDFWFNSETKYTTIVTLKVTIDGLEELSVLPCIQEGYETHYISDESGQSAFYNYLRELSPETVIDDNGVVMD
;
A
#
# COMPACT_ATOMS: atom_id res chain seq x y z
N MET A 1 11.55 -17.70 -12.66
CA MET A 1 11.09 -18.60 -11.56
C MET A 1 10.71 -17.70 -10.40
N VAL A 2 9.43 -17.40 -10.24
CA VAL A 2 8.96 -16.65 -9.07
C VAL A 2 9.19 -17.56 -7.86
N ARG A 3 9.99 -17.10 -6.91
CA ARG A 3 10.17 -17.84 -5.66
C ARG A 3 8.85 -17.81 -4.94
N MET A 4 8.21 -18.95 -4.78
CA MET A 4 7.07 -19.06 -3.88
C MET A 4 7.51 -18.63 -2.49
N TYR A 5 6.72 -17.80 -1.91
CA TYR A 5 6.91 -17.11 -0.68
C TYR A 5 7.17 -18.09 0.48
N ASP A 6 8.32 -17.98 1.09
CA ASP A 6 8.60 -18.67 2.36
C ASP A 6 8.39 -17.68 3.51
N THR A 7 7.18 -17.69 4.06
CA THR A 7 6.75 -16.79 5.13
C THR A 7 7.66 -16.90 6.36
N ALA A 8 8.12 -18.10 6.69
CA ALA A 8 8.99 -18.30 7.85
C ALA A 8 10.34 -17.59 7.67
N MET A 9 10.95 -17.71 6.49
CA MET A 9 12.20 -17.02 6.17
C MET A 9 12.01 -15.50 6.19
N MET A 10 10.89 -15.00 5.68
CA MET A 10 10.63 -13.55 5.67
C MET A 10 10.39 -13.02 7.09
N ASN A 11 9.67 -13.75 7.92
CA ASN A 11 9.46 -13.39 9.32
C ASN A 11 10.79 -13.33 10.10
N ASP A 12 11.72 -14.26 9.85
CA ASP A 12 13.05 -14.22 10.45
C ASP A 12 13.85 -12.99 9.99
N ILE A 13 13.81 -12.64 8.70
CA ILE A 13 14.47 -11.44 8.15
C ILE A 13 13.87 -10.16 8.76
N ILE A 14 12.55 -10.07 8.84
CA ILE A 14 11.85 -8.92 9.43
C ILE A 14 12.23 -8.77 10.90
N LYS A 15 12.23 -9.86 11.66
CA LYS A 15 12.61 -9.88 13.08
C LYS A 15 14.05 -9.45 13.30
N GLU A 16 14.98 -9.91 12.46
CA GLU A 16 16.37 -9.47 12.54
C GLU A 16 16.52 -7.99 12.19
N SER A 17 15.82 -7.53 11.12
CA SER A 17 15.90 -6.15 10.63
C SER A 17 15.26 -5.16 11.59
N SER A 18 14.16 -5.50 12.25
CA SER A 18 13.45 -4.63 13.20
C SER A 18 14.31 -4.26 14.41
N GLY A 19 15.26 -5.12 14.80
CA GLY A 19 16.25 -4.81 15.84
C GLY A 19 17.37 -3.87 15.41
N GLN A 20 17.43 -3.45 14.13
CA GLN A 20 18.50 -2.66 13.54
C GLN A 20 18.06 -1.29 13.04
N CYS A 21 16.78 -0.95 13.15
CA CYS A 21 16.20 0.33 12.70
C CYS A 21 15.08 0.79 13.64
N ASP A 22 14.76 2.08 13.57
CA ASP A 22 13.69 2.69 14.38
C ASP A 22 12.31 2.52 13.74
N TYR A 23 12.24 2.28 12.43
CA TYR A 23 11.00 2.06 11.69
C TYR A 23 11.25 1.16 10.47
N LEU A 24 10.58 0.02 10.40
CA LEU A 24 10.76 -0.98 9.35
C LEU A 24 9.57 -1.02 8.40
N ILE A 25 9.82 -0.69 7.13
CA ILE A 25 8.83 -0.82 6.06
C ILE A 25 9.11 -2.11 5.28
N ALA A 26 8.14 -3.03 5.25
CA ALA A 26 8.21 -4.21 4.38
C ALA A 26 7.61 -3.87 3.00
N TYR A 27 8.43 -3.93 1.94
CA TYR A 27 7.94 -3.81 0.57
C TYR A 27 7.71 -5.18 -0.02
N VAL A 28 6.46 -5.48 -0.43
CA VAL A 28 6.01 -6.84 -0.76
C VAL A 28 5.45 -6.91 -2.17
N HIS A 29 5.80 -7.97 -2.89
CA HIS A 29 5.27 -8.27 -4.22
C HIS A 29 4.32 -9.47 -4.10
N TRP A 30 3.01 -9.22 -4.10
CA TRP A 30 1.97 -10.19 -3.78
C TRP A 30 0.64 -9.88 -4.48
N GLY A 31 -0.40 -10.66 -4.23
CA GLY A 31 -1.73 -10.47 -4.79
C GLY A 31 -1.91 -11.20 -6.13
N THR A 32 -3.09 -11.09 -6.69
CA THR A 32 -3.44 -11.60 -8.01
C THR A 32 -3.43 -10.46 -9.02
N GLU A 33 -2.81 -10.68 -10.18
CA GLU A 33 -2.77 -9.71 -11.30
C GLU A 33 -4.19 -9.25 -11.66
N ASP A 34 -4.36 -7.94 -11.91
CA ASP A 34 -5.60 -7.25 -12.25
C ASP A 34 -6.74 -7.37 -11.22
N SER A 35 -6.50 -7.97 -10.06
CA SER A 35 -7.46 -8.00 -8.96
C SER A 35 -7.46 -6.68 -8.19
N LYS A 36 -8.58 -5.95 -8.21
CA LYS A 36 -8.76 -4.71 -7.44
C LYS A 36 -8.88 -4.94 -5.94
N TYR A 37 -9.34 -6.11 -5.53
CA TYR A 37 -9.56 -6.43 -4.14
C TYR A 37 -8.44 -7.32 -3.64
N TYR A 38 -7.87 -6.94 -2.50
CA TYR A 38 -6.89 -7.77 -1.82
C TYR A 38 -7.55 -9.05 -1.27
N GLU A 39 -6.77 -10.09 -1.16
CA GLU A 39 -7.23 -11.41 -0.78
C GLU A 39 -6.96 -11.68 0.72
N PRO A 40 -7.75 -12.55 1.38
CA PRO A 40 -7.58 -12.85 2.81
C PRO A 40 -6.16 -13.29 3.21
N TYR A 41 -5.43 -13.94 2.29
CA TYR A 41 -4.06 -14.34 2.58
C TYR A 41 -3.10 -13.15 2.68
N GLN A 42 -3.36 -12.04 1.96
CA GLN A 42 -2.55 -10.83 2.04
C GLN A 42 -2.69 -10.19 3.44
N THR A 43 -3.91 -10.17 3.98
CA THR A 43 -4.14 -9.69 5.35
C THR A 43 -3.50 -10.61 6.39
N ALA A 44 -3.57 -11.94 6.20
CA ALA A 44 -2.94 -12.90 7.11
C ALA A 44 -1.41 -12.74 7.12
N ILE A 45 -0.79 -12.59 5.95
CA ILE A 45 0.66 -12.33 5.84
C ILE A 45 1.04 -10.97 6.42
N ALA A 46 0.21 -9.94 6.21
CA ALA A 46 0.44 -8.62 6.81
C ALA A 46 0.49 -8.72 8.33
N GLN A 47 -0.44 -9.47 8.93
CA GLN A 47 -0.44 -9.73 10.37
C GLN A 47 0.85 -10.41 10.83
N GLU A 48 1.29 -11.48 10.14
CA GLU A 48 2.53 -12.17 10.48
C GLU A 48 3.76 -11.26 10.40
N PHE A 49 3.82 -10.37 9.41
CA PHE A 49 4.92 -9.40 9.28
C PHE A 49 4.91 -8.35 10.37
N PHE A 50 3.74 -7.86 10.76
CA PHE A 50 3.60 -6.96 11.90
C PHE A 50 3.97 -7.63 13.22
N ASP A 51 3.59 -8.88 13.40
CA ASP A 51 3.98 -9.69 14.58
C ASP A 51 5.50 -9.96 14.61
N ALA A 52 6.13 -10.08 13.44
CA ALA A 52 7.58 -10.21 13.31
C ALA A 52 8.36 -8.91 13.53
N GLY A 53 7.68 -7.74 13.53
CA GLY A 53 8.30 -6.46 13.85
C GLY A 53 8.30 -5.42 12.71
N ALA A 54 7.60 -5.64 11.60
CA ALA A 54 7.37 -4.58 10.62
C ALA A 54 6.48 -3.49 11.20
N ASP A 55 6.69 -2.24 10.77
CA ASP A 55 5.90 -1.07 11.20
C ASP A 55 4.94 -0.58 10.11
N ALA A 56 5.27 -0.85 8.84
CA ALA A 56 4.39 -0.58 7.70
C ALA A 56 4.60 -1.62 6.61
N ILE A 57 3.57 -1.84 5.79
CA ILE A 57 3.65 -2.71 4.61
C ILE A 57 3.20 -1.95 3.37
N ILE A 58 4.02 -2.00 2.31
CA ILE A 58 3.72 -1.43 0.99
C ILE A 58 3.76 -2.56 -0.03
N GLY A 59 2.63 -2.80 -0.70
CA GLY A 59 2.46 -3.89 -1.67
C GLY A 59 2.55 -3.43 -3.12
N SER A 60 2.89 -4.40 -3.98
CA SER A 60 2.94 -4.28 -5.43
C SER A 60 2.59 -5.62 -6.09
N HIS A 61 2.59 -5.72 -7.39
CA HIS A 61 2.32 -6.86 -8.26
C HIS A 61 0.94 -6.83 -8.95
N PRO A 62 -0.19 -6.52 -8.31
CA PRO A 62 -1.48 -6.64 -8.98
C PRO A 62 -1.66 -5.77 -10.22
N HIS A 63 -0.74 -4.82 -10.49
CA HIS A 63 -0.81 -3.87 -11.61
C HIS A 63 -2.05 -2.97 -11.60
N VAL A 64 -2.75 -2.94 -10.49
CA VAL A 64 -3.87 -2.06 -10.18
C VAL A 64 -3.80 -1.61 -8.72
N LEU A 65 -4.36 -0.44 -8.40
CA LEU A 65 -4.53 -0.05 -7.00
C LEU A 65 -5.41 -1.09 -6.29
N GLN A 66 -4.95 -1.53 -5.13
CA GLN A 66 -5.79 -2.21 -4.15
C GLN A 66 -6.05 -1.27 -2.96
N GLY A 67 -6.91 -1.70 -2.06
CA GLY A 67 -7.20 -0.96 -0.85
C GLY A 67 -5.99 -0.74 0.05
N MET A 68 -6.20 0.05 1.06
CA MET A 68 -5.25 0.29 2.14
C MET A 68 -5.98 0.38 3.47
N GLY A 69 -5.26 0.24 4.56
CA GLY A 69 -5.87 0.28 5.88
C GLY A 69 -4.87 0.01 6.98
N PHE A 70 -5.37 -0.45 8.09
CA PHE A 70 -4.58 -0.74 9.28
C PHE A 70 -4.85 -2.16 9.77
N VAL A 71 -3.79 -2.85 10.16
CA VAL A 71 -3.87 -4.15 10.83
C VAL A 71 -3.22 -3.97 12.20
N ASN A 72 -4.02 -4.07 13.26
CA ASN A 72 -3.60 -3.76 14.63
C ASN A 72 -2.95 -2.37 14.78
N GLY A 73 -3.52 -1.35 14.12
CA GLY A 73 -3.04 0.03 14.15
C GLY A 73 -1.79 0.29 13.30
N LYS A 74 -1.30 -0.70 12.53
CA LYS A 74 -0.14 -0.55 11.64
C LYS A 74 -0.59 -0.48 10.18
N PRO A 75 -0.04 0.46 9.37
CA PRO A 75 -0.53 0.73 8.02
C PRO A 75 -0.13 -0.36 7.02
N VAL A 76 -1.08 -0.74 6.19
CA VAL A 76 -0.87 -1.60 5.03
C VAL A 76 -1.46 -0.97 3.77
N VAL A 77 -0.65 -0.86 2.73
CA VAL A 77 -1.07 -0.51 1.37
C VAL A 77 -0.93 -1.77 0.54
N TYR A 78 -2.04 -2.38 0.13
CA TYR A 78 -1.99 -3.69 -0.51
C TYR A 78 -1.42 -3.68 -1.92
N SER A 79 -1.64 -2.62 -2.71
CA SER A 79 -0.97 -2.39 -3.98
C SER A 79 -1.00 -0.91 -4.39
N LEU A 80 0.14 -0.41 -4.85
CA LEU A 80 0.28 0.95 -5.39
C LEU A 80 -0.24 1.10 -6.82
N GLY A 81 -0.53 -0.02 -7.52
CA GLY A 81 -0.76 -0.03 -8.96
C GLY A 81 0.52 0.19 -9.76
N ASP A 82 0.36 0.44 -11.05
CA ASP A 82 1.45 0.75 -11.97
C ASP A 82 1.78 2.24 -11.95
N PHE A 83 3.00 2.59 -11.52
CA PHE A 83 3.45 3.98 -11.61
C PHE A 83 4.02 4.31 -13.00
N TRP A 84 4.72 3.36 -13.60
CA TRP A 84 5.19 3.43 -14.97
C TRP A 84 5.42 2.01 -15.47
N PHE A 85 4.54 1.50 -16.33
CA PHE A 85 4.63 0.10 -16.77
C PHE A 85 4.22 -0.11 -18.23
N ASN A 86 3.00 0.26 -18.63
CA ASN A 86 2.45 0.03 -19.96
C ASN A 86 1.64 1.25 -20.42
N SER A 87 0.93 1.14 -21.57
CA SER A 87 0.12 2.23 -22.14
C SER A 87 -1.33 2.27 -21.61
N GLU A 88 -1.69 1.42 -20.66
CA GLU A 88 -3.04 1.40 -20.09
C GLU A 88 -3.27 2.62 -19.22
N THR A 89 -4.53 3.05 -19.16
CA THR A 89 -4.93 4.11 -18.24
C THR A 89 -5.41 3.51 -16.94
N LYS A 90 -4.64 3.73 -15.88
CA LYS A 90 -4.93 3.18 -14.53
C LYS A 90 -4.63 4.20 -13.45
N TYR A 91 -5.43 4.20 -12.38
CA TYR A 91 -5.07 4.93 -11.17
C TYR A 91 -3.84 4.31 -10.51
N THR A 92 -2.99 5.16 -10.02
CA THR A 92 -1.83 4.85 -9.19
C THR A 92 -1.65 5.94 -8.14
N THR A 93 -0.72 5.79 -7.22
CA THR A 93 -0.54 6.75 -6.13
C THR A 93 0.91 6.86 -5.68
N ILE A 94 1.23 8.02 -5.12
CA ILE A 94 2.41 8.20 -4.28
C ILE A 94 1.93 8.15 -2.83
N VAL A 95 2.51 7.27 -2.04
CA VAL A 95 2.24 7.15 -0.61
C VAL A 95 3.29 7.91 0.17
N THR A 96 2.86 8.69 1.14
CA THR A 96 3.73 9.36 2.10
C THR A 96 3.47 8.80 3.50
N LEU A 97 4.53 8.34 4.15
CA LEU A 97 4.55 7.98 5.56
C LEU A 97 5.33 9.06 6.31
N LYS A 98 4.67 9.80 7.17
CA LYS A 98 5.33 10.74 8.08
C LYS A 98 5.59 10.04 9.39
N VAL A 99 6.85 9.80 9.68
CA VAL A 99 7.29 9.02 10.84
C VAL A 99 8.04 9.91 11.82
N THR A 100 7.74 9.75 13.10
CA THR A 100 8.44 10.41 14.22
C THR A 100 9.10 9.37 15.13
N ILE A 101 9.73 9.81 16.20
CA ILE A 101 10.27 8.91 17.21
C ILE A 101 9.17 8.10 17.93
N ASP A 102 7.93 8.59 17.92
CA ASP A 102 6.79 7.92 18.54
C ASP A 102 6.06 6.98 17.55
N GLY A 103 6.55 6.85 16.31
CA GLY A 103 6.00 6.00 15.25
C GLY A 103 5.35 6.78 14.11
N LEU A 104 4.35 6.18 13.46
CA LEU A 104 3.62 6.81 12.35
C LEU A 104 2.78 7.99 12.86
N GLU A 105 3.05 9.17 12.32
CA GLU A 105 2.24 10.37 12.56
C GLU A 105 1.13 10.52 11.52
N GLU A 106 1.44 10.24 10.23
CA GLU A 106 0.48 10.38 9.13
C GLU A 106 0.79 9.38 8.01
N LEU A 107 -0.25 8.79 7.47
CA LEU A 107 -0.28 8.12 6.19
C LEU A 107 -1.11 8.97 5.23
N SER A 108 -0.54 9.35 4.08
CA SER A 108 -1.29 10.09 3.06
C SER A 108 -0.96 9.62 1.64
N VAL A 109 -1.89 9.89 0.72
CA VAL A 109 -1.81 9.48 -0.67
C VAL A 109 -2.01 10.66 -1.61
N LEU A 110 -1.20 10.70 -2.66
CA LEU A 110 -1.29 11.66 -3.73
C LEU A 110 -1.96 11.01 -4.95
N PRO A 111 -3.10 11.52 -5.46
CA PRO A 111 -3.81 10.94 -6.58
C PRO A 111 -3.02 11.07 -7.88
N CYS A 112 -2.73 9.94 -8.50
CA CYS A 112 -2.02 9.88 -9.78
C CYS A 112 -2.75 8.97 -10.76
N ILE A 113 -2.49 9.20 -12.04
CA ILE A 113 -2.95 8.38 -13.14
C ILE A 113 -1.78 8.04 -14.06
N GLN A 114 -1.61 6.76 -14.36
CA GLN A 114 -0.74 6.32 -15.44
C GLN A 114 -1.55 6.31 -16.74
N GLU A 115 -1.02 6.91 -17.78
CA GLU A 115 -1.61 6.92 -19.11
C GLU A 115 -0.52 7.06 -20.18
N GLY A 116 -0.55 6.22 -21.22
CA GLY A 116 0.35 6.35 -22.38
C GLY A 116 1.85 6.28 -22.04
N TYR A 117 2.27 5.47 -21.08
CA TYR A 117 3.62 5.37 -20.52
C TYR A 117 4.09 6.61 -19.73
N GLU A 118 3.19 7.44 -19.28
CA GLU A 118 3.47 8.57 -18.41
C GLU A 118 2.64 8.50 -17.15
N THR A 119 3.10 9.14 -16.07
CA THR A 119 2.34 9.26 -14.82
C THR A 119 2.13 10.72 -14.52
N HIS A 120 0.88 11.08 -14.26
CA HIS A 120 0.47 12.45 -14.00
C HIS A 120 -0.20 12.55 -12.61
N TYR A 121 0.06 13.65 -11.93
CA TYR A 121 -0.74 14.05 -10.78
C TYR A 121 -2.12 14.51 -11.27
N ILE A 122 -3.18 14.04 -10.62
CA ILE A 122 -4.55 14.47 -10.89
C ILE A 122 -4.78 15.80 -10.15
N SER A 123 -4.73 16.92 -10.87
CA SER A 123 -4.74 18.26 -10.27
C SER A 123 -6.13 18.92 -10.18
N ASP A 124 -7.11 18.43 -10.93
CA ASP A 124 -8.46 18.97 -10.91
C ASP A 124 -9.31 18.33 -9.79
N GLU A 125 -10.19 19.15 -9.16
CA GLU A 125 -11.01 18.72 -8.02
C GLU A 125 -11.92 17.52 -8.35
N SER A 126 -12.45 17.46 -9.57
CA SER A 126 -13.36 16.38 -9.96
C SER A 126 -12.62 15.05 -10.11
N GLY A 127 -11.42 15.07 -10.67
CA GLY A 127 -10.53 13.91 -10.80
C GLY A 127 -10.03 13.43 -9.45
N GLN A 128 -9.63 14.35 -8.56
CA GLN A 128 -9.24 14.01 -7.19
C GLN A 128 -10.40 13.37 -6.43
N SER A 129 -11.60 13.95 -6.49
CA SER A 129 -12.78 13.38 -5.86
C SER A 129 -13.10 11.99 -6.40
N ALA A 130 -13.01 11.77 -7.72
CA ALA A 130 -13.20 10.46 -8.33
C ALA A 130 -12.16 9.44 -7.84
N PHE A 131 -10.89 9.83 -7.76
CA PHE A 131 -9.81 8.99 -7.23
C PHE A 131 -10.05 8.62 -5.77
N TYR A 132 -10.32 9.58 -4.89
CA TYR A 132 -10.54 9.29 -3.46
C TYR A 132 -11.80 8.44 -3.24
N ASN A 133 -12.86 8.65 -4.00
CA ASN A 133 -14.04 7.79 -3.94
C ASN A 133 -13.73 6.36 -4.37
N TYR A 134 -12.94 6.18 -5.44
CA TYR A 134 -12.47 4.87 -5.88
C TYR A 134 -11.63 4.19 -4.78
N LEU A 135 -10.71 4.91 -4.14
CA LEU A 135 -9.86 4.35 -3.11
C LEU A 135 -10.64 4.00 -1.84
N ARG A 136 -11.65 4.80 -1.46
CA ARG A 136 -12.57 4.50 -0.35
C ARG A 136 -13.39 3.23 -0.62
N GLU A 137 -13.83 3.02 -1.85
CA GLU A 137 -14.52 1.77 -2.25
C GLU A 137 -13.63 0.54 -2.05
N LEU A 138 -12.34 0.66 -2.33
CA LEU A 138 -11.37 -0.42 -2.13
C LEU A 138 -10.93 -0.60 -0.67
N SER A 139 -11.20 0.37 0.19
CA SER A 139 -10.72 0.46 1.58
C SER A 139 -11.90 0.65 2.57
N PRO A 140 -12.87 -0.27 2.62
CA PRO A 140 -14.14 -0.06 3.33
C PRO A 140 -14.00 0.05 4.86
N GLU A 141 -12.88 -0.40 5.42
CA GLU A 141 -12.61 -0.38 6.87
C GLU A 141 -11.73 0.80 7.29
N THR A 142 -11.51 1.76 6.39
CA THR A 142 -10.52 2.84 6.58
C THR A 142 -11.14 4.17 6.17
N VAL A 143 -10.87 5.21 6.91
CA VAL A 143 -11.29 6.57 6.56
C VAL A 143 -10.22 7.24 5.71
N ILE A 144 -10.60 7.75 4.53
CA ILE A 144 -9.72 8.53 3.65
C ILE A 144 -10.41 9.89 3.44
N ASP A 145 -9.77 10.95 3.86
CA ASP A 145 -10.31 12.30 3.70
C ASP A 145 -10.11 12.86 2.27
N ASP A 146 -10.62 14.05 2.01
CA ASP A 146 -10.52 14.70 0.69
C ASP A 146 -9.14 15.31 0.41
N ASN A 147 -8.21 15.25 1.37
CA ASN A 147 -6.81 15.62 1.20
C ASN A 147 -5.90 14.40 1.04
N GLY A 148 -6.48 13.19 1.07
CA GLY A 148 -5.76 11.93 0.94
C GLY A 148 -5.13 11.42 2.23
N VAL A 149 -5.50 11.99 3.39
CA VAL A 149 -5.06 11.45 4.68
C VAL A 149 -5.85 10.18 5.00
N VAL A 150 -5.13 9.13 5.36
CA VAL A 150 -5.65 7.78 5.63
C VAL A 150 -5.61 7.53 7.14
N MET A 151 -6.76 7.20 7.71
CA MET A 151 -6.95 7.03 9.15
C MET A 151 -7.57 5.66 9.47
N ASP A 152 -7.18 5.07 10.61
CA ASP A 152 -7.73 3.82 11.14
C ASP A 152 -9.18 3.99 11.63
#